data_94fd969f2b1ea8bd19ddc613ab9e2416
#
_entry.id   94fd969f2b1ea8bd19ddc613ab9e2416
#
_cell.length_a   1.000
_cell.length_b   1.000
_cell.length_c   1.000
_cell.angle_alpha   90.00
_cell.angle_beta   90.00
_cell.angle_gamma   90.00
#
_symmetry.space_group_name_H-M   'P 1'
#
loop_
_entity.id
_entity.type
_entity.pdbx_description
1 polymer ?
#
loop_
_entity_poly.entity_id
_entity_poly.type
_entity_poly.pdbx_seq_one_letter_code
_entity_poly.pdbx_strand_id
1 'polypeptide(L)' 'MNCYWCDTKLIWGGDHDIEDDTEYSVKTNLTCPKCDSYVEILKRRDAYD' A
#
# COMPACT_ATOMS: atom_id res chain seq x y z
N MET A 1 3.87 8.78 -3.06
CA MET A 1 2.41 8.91 -3.17
C MET A 1 1.89 9.88 -2.14
N ASN A 2 0.98 10.75 -2.54
CA ASN A 2 0.38 11.71 -1.62
C ASN A 2 -1.01 11.27 -1.20
N CYS A 3 -1.43 11.68 -0.02
CA CYS A 3 -2.76 11.38 0.48
C CYS A 3 -3.80 12.05 -0.42
N TYR A 4 -4.78 11.28 -0.85
CA TYR A 4 -5.83 11.82 -1.71
C TYR A 4 -6.82 12.71 -0.95
N TRP A 5 -6.73 12.73 0.36
CA TRP A 5 -7.63 13.46 1.22
C TRP A 5 -7.08 14.84 1.61
N CYS A 6 -5.82 14.89 2.06
CA CYS A 6 -5.21 16.11 2.53
C CYS A 6 -3.95 16.50 1.75
N ASP A 7 -3.60 15.72 0.74
CA ASP A 7 -2.43 15.93 -0.12
C ASP A 7 -1.10 15.96 0.62
N THR A 8 -1.04 15.33 1.77
CA THR A 8 0.19 15.18 2.53
C THR A 8 0.92 13.93 2.05
N LYS A 9 2.25 14.00 1.96
CA LYS A 9 3.04 12.86 1.55
C LYS A 9 2.85 11.69 2.49
N LEU A 10 2.47 10.54 1.94
CA LEU A 10 2.25 9.34 2.73
C LEU A 10 3.56 8.73 3.19
N ILE A 11 3.53 8.14 4.38
CA ILE A 11 4.67 7.44 4.95
C ILE A 11 4.56 5.96 4.58
N TRP A 12 5.62 5.43 3.97
CA TRP A 12 5.69 4.02 3.60
C TRP A 12 5.83 3.18 4.87
N GLY A 13 4.89 2.26 5.06
CA GLY A 13 4.85 1.42 6.25
C GLY A 13 5.48 0.05 6.06
N GLY A 14 5.70 -0.37 4.81
CA GLY A 14 6.33 -1.65 4.53
C GLY A 14 5.54 -2.49 3.54
N ASP A 15 6.21 -3.50 3.00
CA ASP A 15 5.60 -4.47 2.10
C ASP A 15 5.42 -5.79 2.83
N HIS A 16 4.33 -6.48 2.53
CA HIS A 16 4.05 -7.80 3.09
C HIS A 16 3.74 -8.78 1.97
N ASP A 17 4.30 -9.98 2.07
CA ASP A 17 3.98 -11.03 1.13
C ASP A 17 2.61 -11.62 1.44
N ILE A 18 1.81 -11.82 0.40
CA ILE A 18 0.49 -12.43 0.54
C ILE A 18 0.58 -13.86 -0.01
N GLU A 19 0.55 -14.84 0.87
CA GLU A 19 0.67 -16.24 0.47
C GLU A 19 -0.69 -16.88 0.22
N ASP A 20 -1.73 -16.38 0.89
CA ASP A 20 -3.07 -16.95 0.82
C ASP A 20 -3.83 -16.52 -0.44
N ASP A 21 -3.33 -15.51 -1.15
CA ASP A 21 -4.02 -14.96 -2.30
C ASP A 21 -3.33 -15.42 -3.58
N THR A 22 -4.11 -15.97 -4.53
CA THR A 22 -3.58 -16.41 -5.80
C THR A 22 -3.48 -15.29 -6.82
N GLU A 23 -4.17 -14.19 -6.60
CA GLU A 23 -4.21 -13.06 -7.52
C GLU A 23 -3.15 -12.02 -7.19
N TYR A 24 -2.98 -11.72 -5.92
CA TYR A 24 -2.03 -10.71 -5.46
C TYR A 24 -0.88 -11.34 -4.72
N SER A 25 0.28 -10.75 -4.85
CA SER A 25 1.52 -11.29 -4.28
C SER A 25 2.09 -10.42 -3.17
N VAL A 26 1.94 -9.10 -3.27
CA VAL A 26 2.52 -8.17 -2.31
C VAL A 26 1.50 -7.10 -1.93
N LYS A 27 1.48 -6.75 -0.66
CA LYS A 27 0.66 -5.66 -0.14
C LYS A 27 1.57 -4.60 0.49
N THR A 28 1.42 -3.37 0.03
CA THR A 28 2.19 -2.22 0.53
C THR A 28 1.29 -1.34 1.37
N ASN A 29 1.76 -0.98 2.56
CA ASN A 29 1.01 -0.13 3.49
C ASN A 29 1.57 1.28 3.51
N LEU A 30 0.69 2.26 3.46
CA LEU A 30 1.07 3.67 3.59
C LEU A 30 0.13 4.35 4.57
N THR A 31 0.67 5.30 5.31
CA THR A 31 -0.10 6.01 6.33
C THR A 31 0.11 7.52 6.16
N CYS A 32 -0.96 8.28 6.32
CA CYS A 32 -0.87 9.74 6.30
C CYS A 32 -0.64 10.24 7.73
N PRO A 33 0.44 11.01 7.95
CA PRO A 33 0.73 11.51 9.29
C PRO A 33 -0.14 12.69 9.70
N LYS A 34 -0.88 13.25 8.76
CA LYS A 34 -1.69 14.44 9.02
C LYS A 34 -3.14 14.11 9.33
N CYS A 35 -3.77 13.29 8.48
CA CYS A 35 -5.19 12.98 8.66
C CYS A 35 -5.43 11.54 9.09
N ASP A 36 -4.38 10.78 9.36
CA ASP A 36 -4.47 9.40 9.83
C ASP A 36 -5.12 8.45 8.81
N SER A 37 -5.10 8.82 7.55
CA SER A 37 -5.62 7.94 6.50
C SER A 37 -4.68 6.76 6.30
N TYR A 38 -5.27 5.62 5.97
CA TYR A 38 -4.54 4.39 5.75
C TYR A 38 -4.78 3.93 4.32
N VAL A 39 -3.69 3.63 3.61
CA VAL A 39 -3.76 3.20 2.21
C VAL A 39 -3.05 1.86 2.06
N GLU A 40 -3.69 0.94 1.37
CA GLU A 40 -3.09 -0.34 1.03
C GLU A 40 -3.05 -0.48 -0.48
N ILE A 41 -1.88 -0.84 -1.01
CA ILE A 41 -1.69 -1.07 -2.44
C ILE A 41 -1.36 -2.53 -2.65
N LEU A 42 -2.17 -3.20 -3.47
CA LEU A 42 -1.98 -4.61 -3.77
C LEU A 42 -1.37 -4.75 -5.16
N LYS A 43 -0.29 -5.51 -5.25
CA LYS A 43 0.35 -5.80 -6.52
C LYS A 43 -0.01 -7.20 -6.97
N ARG A 44 -0.42 -7.33 -8.22
CA ARG A 44 -0.80 -8.62 -8.77
C ARG A 44 0.42 -9.50 -8.96
N ARG A 45 0.20 -10.79 -8.80
CA ARG A 45 1.30 -11.75 -8.87
C ARG A 45 1.95 -11.79 -10.25
N ASP A 46 1.16 -11.63 -11.30
CA ASP A 46 1.68 -11.66 -12.66
C ASP A 46 2.39 -10.37 -13.06
N ALA A 47 2.15 -9.28 -12.33
CA ALA A 47 2.80 -7.99 -12.57
C ALA A 47 4.04 -7.79 -11.72
N TYR A 48 4.21 -8.63 -10.72
CA TYR A 48 5.34 -8.57 -9.80
C TYR A 48 6.51 -9.34 -10.38
N ASP A 49 7.62 -8.67 -10.50
CA ASP A 49 8.79 -9.26 -11.16
C ASP A 49 10.01 -9.17 -10.29
#